data_77d2bc30e3e29b1b46c5ab1db6b2b876
#
_entry.id   77d2bc30e3e29b1b46c5ab1db6b2b876
#
_cell.length_a   1.000
_cell.length_b   1.000
_cell.length_c   1.000
_cell.angle_alpha   90.00
_cell.angle_beta   90.00
_cell.angle_gamma   90.00
#
_symmetry.space_group_name_H-M   'P 1'
#
loop_
_entity.id
_entity.type
_entity.pdbx_description
1 polymer ?
#
loop_
_entity_poly.entity_id
_entity_poly.type
_entity_poly.pdbx_seq_one_letter_code
_entity_poly.pdbx_strand_id
1 'polypeptide(L)'
;ALFTKLVNRGGMDSMLWTNNLVIVAVAFGGILQKIGSVESLLGGLIKKVRTPFQLVVVTIATSMFCITTMCDQYLGLIIPASMYKDNFDEMGLGRNMLSRTLEDGGTLWSPLIPWSSCGAYHAAVLGVPTLSYLPYCFMNIINPIYAILTLSWGGNILYADGSRTNMFGKLKKGRGPAGAPDEAYEKAMKALAKIRNTENYNGLQEKIS
;
A
#
# COMPACT_ATOMS: atom_id res chain seq x y z
N ALA A 1 -16.43 -7.58 36.53
CA ALA A 1 -16.42 -6.16 36.12
C ALA A 1 -15.86 -5.94 34.70
N LEU A 2 -14.73 -6.53 34.32
CA LEU A 2 -14.14 -6.34 32.97
C LEU A 2 -14.96 -7.03 31.88
N PHE A 3 -15.39 -8.25 32.13
CA PHE A 3 -16.22 -9.06 31.22
C PHE A 3 -17.57 -8.38 30.94
N THR A 4 -18.22 -7.85 31.96
CA THR A 4 -19.50 -7.13 31.83
C THR A 4 -19.33 -5.84 31.00
N LYS A 5 -18.21 -5.12 31.15
CA LYS A 5 -17.88 -3.95 30.30
C LYS A 5 -17.59 -4.32 28.84
N LEU A 6 -17.01 -5.49 28.58
CA LEU A 6 -16.74 -5.97 27.22
C LEU A 6 -18.02 -6.42 26.50
N VAL A 7 -18.93 -7.07 27.21
CA VAL A 7 -20.16 -7.61 26.62
C VAL A 7 -21.25 -6.55 26.52
N ASN A 8 -21.33 -5.60 27.47
CA ASN A 8 -22.40 -4.61 27.55
C ASN A 8 -21.92 -3.23 27.02
N ARG A 9 -21.54 -3.17 25.75
CA ARG A 9 -21.02 -1.94 25.08
C ARG A 9 -22.09 -1.12 24.36
N GLY A 10 -23.38 -1.30 24.67
CA GLY A 10 -24.46 -0.52 24.06
C GLY A 10 -24.87 -0.95 22.64
N GLY A 11 -24.32 -2.06 22.13
CA GLY A 11 -24.71 -2.64 20.84
C GLY A 11 -24.57 -1.67 19.67
N MET A 12 -25.57 -1.66 18.76
CA MET A 12 -25.57 -0.78 17.58
C MET A 12 -25.62 0.71 17.93
N ASP A 13 -26.27 1.09 19.01
CA ASP A 13 -26.40 2.51 19.40
C ASP A 13 -25.05 3.16 19.69
N SER A 14 -24.13 2.43 20.30
CA SER A 14 -22.77 2.94 20.58
C SER A 14 -21.95 3.21 19.31
N MET A 15 -22.33 2.60 18.18
CA MET A 15 -21.64 2.73 16.89
C MET A 15 -22.34 3.68 15.91
N LEU A 16 -23.51 4.22 16.24
CA LEU A 16 -24.27 5.10 15.33
C LEU A 16 -23.47 6.33 14.92
N TRP A 17 -22.74 6.93 15.84
CA TRP A 17 -21.89 8.10 15.52
C TRP A 17 -20.78 7.72 14.53
N THR A 18 -20.11 6.60 14.76
CA THR A 18 -19.06 6.10 13.87
C THR A 18 -19.60 5.75 12.50
N ASN A 19 -20.78 5.11 12.43
CA ASN A 19 -21.45 4.78 11.16
C ASN A 19 -21.81 6.05 10.37
N ASN A 20 -22.36 7.06 11.03
CA ASN A 20 -22.66 8.34 10.39
C ASN A 20 -21.40 9.02 9.83
N LEU A 21 -20.30 9.03 10.60
CA LEU A 21 -19.02 9.56 10.15
C LEU A 21 -18.51 8.82 8.91
N VAL A 22 -18.58 7.48 8.92
CA VAL A 22 -18.14 6.65 7.78
C VAL A 22 -18.99 6.94 6.53
N ILE A 23 -20.32 7.05 6.66
CA ILE A 23 -21.20 7.36 5.54
C ILE A 23 -20.83 8.71 4.91
N VAL A 24 -20.64 9.74 5.73
CA VAL A 24 -20.25 11.08 5.24
C VAL A 24 -18.86 11.06 4.61
N ALA A 25 -17.89 10.38 5.23
CA ALA A 25 -16.53 10.27 4.73
C ALA A 25 -16.46 9.55 3.37
N VAL A 26 -17.18 8.43 3.23
CA VAL A 26 -17.24 7.67 1.96
C VAL A 26 -17.95 8.49 0.86
N ALA A 27 -19.04 9.20 1.20
CA ALA A 27 -19.71 10.09 0.25
C ALA A 27 -18.77 11.21 -0.24
N PHE A 28 -18.04 11.84 0.67
CA PHE A 28 -17.04 12.86 0.35
C PHE A 28 -15.90 12.30 -0.52
N GLY A 29 -15.34 11.16 -0.13
CA GLY A 29 -14.30 10.47 -0.90
C GLY A 29 -14.76 10.08 -2.31
N GLY A 30 -16.00 9.59 -2.45
CA GLY A 30 -16.60 9.28 -3.74
C GLY A 30 -16.77 10.51 -4.66
N ILE A 31 -17.10 11.67 -4.09
CA ILE A 31 -17.16 12.94 -4.84
C ILE A 31 -15.76 13.33 -5.33
N LEU A 32 -14.75 13.29 -4.46
CA LEU A 32 -13.36 13.61 -4.82
C LEU A 32 -12.83 12.68 -5.93
N GLN A 33 -13.15 11.39 -5.85
CA GLN A 33 -12.80 10.42 -6.88
C GLN A 33 -13.48 10.75 -8.22
N LYS A 34 -14.77 11.05 -8.20
CA LYS A 34 -15.53 11.37 -9.42
C LYS A 34 -15.05 12.64 -10.10
N ILE A 35 -14.56 13.61 -9.34
CA ILE A 35 -13.96 14.84 -9.88
C ILE A 35 -12.57 14.56 -10.48
N GLY A 36 -11.94 13.43 -10.18
CA GLY A 36 -10.58 13.10 -10.63
C GLY A 36 -9.49 13.97 -10.02
N SER A 37 -9.78 14.64 -8.90
CA SER A 37 -8.84 15.57 -8.25
C SER A 37 -7.55 14.88 -7.83
N VAL A 38 -7.65 13.68 -7.31
CA VAL A 38 -6.51 12.91 -6.81
C VAL A 38 -5.65 12.40 -7.96
N GLU A 39 -6.26 11.84 -9.00
CA GLU A 39 -5.57 11.39 -10.20
C GLU A 39 -4.85 12.55 -10.91
N SER A 40 -5.48 13.72 -10.97
CA SER A 40 -4.88 14.92 -11.57
C SER A 40 -3.64 15.40 -10.81
N LEU A 41 -3.70 15.44 -9.48
CA LEU A 41 -2.57 15.85 -8.64
C LEU A 41 -1.41 14.86 -8.68
N LEU A 42 -1.72 13.56 -8.68
CA LEU A 42 -0.72 12.50 -8.55
C LEU A 42 -0.21 11.98 -9.89
N GLY A 43 -0.95 12.17 -10.99
CA GLY A 43 -0.56 11.72 -12.32
C GLY A 43 0.77 12.27 -12.84
N GLY A 44 1.18 13.44 -12.35
CA GLY A 44 2.49 14.02 -12.65
C GLY A 44 3.67 13.27 -12.00
N LEU A 45 3.45 12.59 -10.89
CA LEU A 45 4.49 11.85 -10.17
C LEU A 45 4.91 10.57 -10.92
N ILE A 46 3.97 9.92 -11.59
CA ILE A 46 4.19 8.68 -12.34
C ILE A 46 5.24 8.87 -13.44
N LYS A 47 5.19 10.02 -14.14
CA LYS A 47 6.08 10.32 -15.28
C LYS A 47 7.58 10.42 -14.91
N LYS A 48 7.90 10.62 -13.62
CA LYS A 48 9.29 10.73 -13.13
C LYS A 48 9.85 9.41 -12.61
N VAL A 49 9.04 8.39 -12.47
CA VAL A 49 9.43 7.09 -11.90
C VAL A 49 10.20 6.28 -12.95
N ARG A 50 11.44 5.90 -12.64
CA ARG A 50 12.32 5.12 -13.52
C ARG A 50 12.84 3.84 -12.88
N THR A 51 12.76 3.70 -11.57
CA THR A 51 13.33 2.58 -10.83
C THR A 51 12.24 1.90 -9.97
N PRO A 52 12.35 0.59 -9.72
CA PRO A 52 11.44 -0.13 -8.82
C PRO A 52 11.35 0.50 -7.42
N PHE A 53 12.46 0.99 -6.90
CA PHE A 53 12.52 1.71 -5.63
C PHE A 53 11.65 2.97 -5.64
N GLN A 54 11.83 3.82 -6.67
CA GLN A 54 11.03 5.05 -6.81
C GLN A 54 9.54 4.74 -6.96
N LEU A 55 9.20 3.68 -7.71
CA LEU A 55 7.81 3.26 -7.90
C LEU A 55 7.16 2.90 -6.57
N VAL A 56 7.83 2.09 -5.75
CA VAL A 56 7.30 1.68 -4.44
C VAL A 56 7.17 2.86 -3.49
N VAL A 57 8.19 3.72 -3.39
CA VAL A 57 8.14 4.91 -2.52
C VAL A 57 7.00 5.85 -2.92
N VAL A 58 6.83 6.11 -4.22
CA VAL A 58 5.74 6.95 -4.72
C VAL A 58 4.39 6.30 -4.47
N THR A 59 4.26 4.98 -4.64
CA THR A 59 3.01 4.27 -4.36
C THR A 59 2.64 4.33 -2.87
N ILE A 60 3.59 4.14 -1.96
CA ILE A 60 3.39 4.28 -0.51
C ILE A 60 2.93 5.71 -0.18
N ALA A 61 3.65 6.72 -0.66
CA ALA A 61 3.32 8.13 -0.41
C ALA A 61 1.94 8.50 -0.97
N THR A 62 1.61 8.00 -2.17
CA THR A 62 0.29 8.21 -2.79
C THR A 62 -0.82 7.56 -1.98
N SER A 63 -0.64 6.33 -1.51
CA SER A 63 -1.63 5.62 -0.70
C SER A 63 -1.87 6.34 0.64
N MET A 64 -0.80 6.78 1.33
CA MET A 64 -0.90 7.58 2.54
C MET A 64 -1.65 8.90 2.30
N PHE A 65 -1.35 9.59 1.20
CA PHE A 65 -2.01 10.83 0.82
C PHE A 65 -3.50 10.60 0.53
N CYS A 66 -3.84 9.57 -0.25
CA CYS A 66 -5.23 9.24 -0.59
C CYS A 66 -6.05 8.95 0.68
N ILE A 67 -5.54 8.13 1.61
CA ILE A 67 -6.25 7.81 2.86
C ILE A 67 -6.43 9.05 3.72
N THR A 68 -5.42 9.89 3.82
CA THR A 68 -5.49 11.12 4.61
C THR A 68 -6.53 12.09 4.05
N THR A 69 -6.65 12.17 2.73
CA THR A 69 -7.54 13.11 2.04
C THR A 69 -8.95 12.57 1.89
N MET A 70 -9.09 11.29 1.53
CA MET A 70 -10.40 10.66 1.25
C MET A 70 -11.05 10.05 2.49
N CYS A 71 -10.34 10.00 3.62
CA CYS A 71 -10.82 9.50 4.91
C CYS A 71 -11.26 8.03 4.91
N ASP A 72 -11.05 7.32 3.80
CA ASP A 72 -11.45 5.93 3.62
C ASP A 72 -10.30 5.05 3.16
N GLN A 73 -10.15 3.89 3.79
CA GLN A 73 -9.07 2.95 3.50
C GLN A 73 -9.23 2.30 2.13
N TYR A 74 -10.46 1.94 1.74
CA TYR A 74 -10.70 1.23 0.48
C TYR A 74 -10.36 2.12 -0.72
N LEU A 75 -10.81 3.37 -0.71
CA LEU A 75 -10.50 4.35 -1.76
C LEU A 75 -9.00 4.63 -1.81
N GLY A 76 -8.36 4.75 -0.63
CA GLY A 76 -6.92 4.94 -0.50
C GLY A 76 -6.06 3.78 -0.99
N LEU A 77 -6.62 2.58 -1.17
CA LEU A 77 -5.97 1.42 -1.77
C LEU A 77 -6.31 1.26 -3.25
N ILE A 78 -7.60 1.38 -3.62
CA ILE A 78 -8.08 1.12 -4.98
C ILE A 78 -7.54 2.15 -5.98
N ILE A 79 -7.49 3.43 -5.61
CA ILE A 79 -7.02 4.49 -6.52
C ILE A 79 -5.54 4.32 -6.86
N PRO A 80 -4.61 4.23 -5.89
CA PRO A 80 -3.20 3.98 -6.20
C PRO A 80 -2.99 2.63 -6.91
N ALA A 81 -3.76 1.59 -6.56
CA ALA A 81 -3.69 0.30 -7.24
C ALA A 81 -4.00 0.43 -8.74
N SER A 82 -5.06 1.13 -9.09
CA SER A 82 -5.45 1.35 -10.49
C SER A 82 -4.46 2.23 -11.24
N MET A 83 -3.89 3.25 -10.56
CA MET A 83 -2.93 4.18 -11.17
C MET A 83 -1.57 3.54 -11.46
N TYR A 84 -1.07 2.70 -10.55
CA TYR A 84 0.31 2.17 -10.64
C TYR A 84 0.40 0.75 -11.20
N LYS A 85 -0.70 0.05 -11.37
CA LYS A 85 -0.76 -1.33 -11.86
C LYS A 85 0.08 -1.55 -13.12
N ASP A 86 -0.13 -0.72 -14.15
CA ASP A 86 0.58 -0.85 -15.41
C ASP A 86 2.08 -0.58 -15.29
N ASN A 87 2.47 0.34 -14.40
CA ASN A 87 3.88 0.63 -14.13
C ASN A 87 4.60 -0.53 -13.43
N PHE A 88 3.92 -1.23 -12.50
CA PHE A 88 4.46 -2.45 -11.90
C PHE A 88 4.64 -3.55 -12.95
N ASP A 89 3.64 -3.75 -13.82
CA ASP A 89 3.71 -4.72 -14.92
C ASP A 89 4.84 -4.38 -15.92
N GLU A 90 5.01 -3.10 -16.28
CA GLU A 90 6.08 -2.62 -17.18
C GLU A 90 7.49 -2.79 -16.59
N MET A 91 7.62 -2.75 -15.27
CA MET A 91 8.89 -3.01 -14.57
C MET A 91 9.13 -4.49 -14.27
N GLY A 92 8.24 -5.40 -14.71
CA GLY A 92 8.35 -6.84 -14.45
C GLY A 92 8.15 -7.22 -12.98
N LEU A 93 7.54 -6.34 -12.19
CA LEU A 93 7.23 -6.59 -10.79
C LEU A 93 5.93 -7.40 -10.66
N GLY A 94 5.87 -8.27 -9.66
CA GLY A 94 4.68 -9.04 -9.39
C GLY A 94 3.55 -8.17 -8.81
N ARG A 95 2.30 -8.52 -9.11
CA ARG A 95 1.12 -7.85 -8.50
C ARG A 95 1.06 -8.02 -6.98
N ASN A 96 1.66 -9.09 -6.46
CA ASN A 96 1.87 -9.27 -5.03
C ASN A 96 2.81 -8.20 -4.43
N MET A 97 3.74 -7.65 -5.22
CA MET A 97 4.56 -6.52 -4.80
C MET A 97 3.73 -5.24 -4.68
N LEU A 98 2.83 -4.99 -5.66
CA LEU A 98 1.90 -3.86 -5.59
C LEU A 98 0.98 -3.98 -4.37
N SER A 99 0.35 -5.15 -4.17
CA SER A 99 -0.52 -5.39 -3.01
C SER A 99 0.21 -5.15 -1.69
N ARG A 100 1.40 -5.69 -1.53
CA ARG A 100 2.24 -5.46 -0.34
C ARG A 100 2.55 -3.98 -0.13
N THR A 101 2.92 -3.27 -1.19
CA THR A 101 3.26 -1.84 -1.13
C THR A 101 2.06 -1.01 -0.67
N LEU A 102 0.87 -1.34 -1.14
CA LEU A 102 -0.38 -0.69 -0.73
C LEU A 102 -0.72 -0.98 0.73
N GLU A 103 -0.49 -2.21 1.19
CA GLU A 103 -0.66 -2.57 2.61
C GLU A 103 0.31 -1.80 3.51
N ASP A 104 1.59 -1.74 3.14
CA ASP A 104 2.61 -1.04 3.91
C ASP A 104 2.33 0.46 4.02
N GLY A 105 1.81 1.10 2.96
CA GLY A 105 1.50 2.53 2.94
C GLY A 105 0.07 2.88 3.34
N GLY A 106 -0.88 2.04 2.97
CA GLY A 106 -2.31 2.31 3.12
C GLY A 106 -2.90 1.73 4.39
N THR A 107 -3.00 0.41 4.47
CA THR A 107 -3.70 -0.27 5.55
C THR A 107 -3.12 0.07 6.92
N LEU A 108 -1.79 0.10 7.04
CA LEU A 108 -1.13 0.42 8.31
C LEU A 108 -1.24 1.91 8.67
N TRP A 109 -1.37 2.80 7.70
CA TRP A 109 -1.48 4.23 7.92
C TRP A 109 -2.89 4.65 8.37
N SER A 110 -3.93 3.99 7.87
CA SER A 110 -5.33 4.34 8.12
C SER A 110 -5.71 4.48 9.61
N PRO A 111 -5.34 3.56 10.52
CA PRO A 111 -5.68 3.68 11.95
C PRO A 111 -5.03 4.86 12.67
N LEU A 112 -3.99 5.45 12.10
CA LEU A 112 -3.27 6.59 12.70
C LEU A 112 -3.96 7.93 12.44
N ILE A 113 -4.91 7.98 11.50
CA ILE A 113 -5.58 9.22 11.09
C ILE A 113 -6.90 9.35 11.85
N PRO A 114 -7.08 10.40 12.69
CA PRO A 114 -8.26 10.55 13.54
C PRO A 114 -9.59 10.63 12.79
N TRP A 115 -9.59 11.19 11.60
CA TRP A 115 -10.79 11.38 10.76
C TRP A 115 -10.99 10.28 9.72
N SER A 116 -10.11 9.28 9.65
CA SER A 116 -10.34 8.11 8.81
C SER A 116 -11.40 7.18 9.42
N SER A 117 -12.06 6.39 8.59
CA SER A 117 -13.01 5.37 9.04
C SER A 117 -12.40 4.42 10.07
N CYS A 118 -11.16 3.97 9.84
CA CYS A 118 -10.43 3.09 10.76
C CYS A 118 -10.03 3.79 12.06
N GLY A 119 -9.51 5.01 12.00
CA GLY A 119 -9.11 5.76 13.18
C GLY A 119 -10.30 6.08 14.09
N ALA A 120 -11.43 6.50 13.51
CA ALA A 120 -12.67 6.73 14.24
C ALA A 120 -13.20 5.45 14.90
N TYR A 121 -13.19 4.32 14.18
CA TYR A 121 -13.60 3.03 14.72
C TYR A 121 -12.73 2.61 15.91
N HIS A 122 -11.39 2.69 15.77
CA HIS A 122 -10.48 2.33 16.86
C HIS A 122 -10.66 3.24 18.09
N ALA A 123 -10.83 4.55 17.88
CA ALA A 123 -11.09 5.48 18.97
C ALA A 123 -12.39 5.15 19.71
N ALA A 124 -13.45 4.80 18.99
CA ALA A 124 -14.75 4.41 19.57
C ALA A 124 -14.64 3.09 20.36
N VAL A 125 -13.94 2.08 19.82
CA VAL A 125 -13.79 0.77 20.46
C VAL A 125 -12.88 0.84 21.69
N LEU A 126 -11.77 1.56 21.61
CA LEU A 126 -10.82 1.70 22.72
C LEU A 126 -11.31 2.68 23.78
N GLY A 127 -12.23 3.59 23.43
CA GLY A 127 -12.71 4.64 24.32
C GLY A 127 -11.67 5.73 24.60
N VAL A 128 -10.67 5.89 23.73
CA VAL A 128 -9.63 6.91 23.82
C VAL A 128 -9.39 7.56 22.45
N PRO A 129 -9.06 8.86 22.40
CA PRO A 129 -8.81 9.54 21.13
C PRO A 129 -7.59 8.95 20.41
N THR A 130 -7.59 9.02 19.06
CA THR A 130 -6.53 8.47 18.20
C THR A 130 -5.14 8.94 18.60
N LEU A 131 -4.97 10.21 18.95
CA LEU A 131 -3.68 10.78 19.37
C LEU A 131 -3.11 10.14 20.65
N SER A 132 -3.96 9.56 21.50
CA SER A 132 -3.53 8.91 22.74
C SER A 132 -2.94 7.52 22.52
N TYR A 133 -3.43 6.76 21.54
CA TYR A 133 -2.86 5.45 21.21
C TYR A 133 -1.79 5.48 20.11
N LEU A 134 -1.71 6.56 19.34
CA LEU A 134 -0.75 6.73 18.25
C LEU A 134 0.71 6.43 18.65
N PRO A 135 1.23 6.91 19.81
CA PRO A 135 2.61 6.60 20.23
C PRO A 135 2.89 5.12 20.47
N TYR A 136 1.84 4.31 20.67
CA TYR A 136 1.96 2.87 20.92
C TYR A 136 1.83 2.03 19.64
N CYS A 137 1.51 2.65 18.50
CA CYS A 137 1.34 1.99 17.20
C CYS A 137 2.70 1.82 16.48
N PHE A 138 3.69 1.23 17.15
CA PHE A 138 5.05 1.08 16.61
C PHE A 138 5.06 0.35 15.26
N MET A 139 4.26 -0.70 15.11
CA MET A 139 4.21 -1.50 13.89
C MET A 139 3.75 -0.66 12.69
N ASN A 140 2.75 0.19 12.88
CA ASN A 140 2.17 1.03 11.84
C ASN A 140 3.15 2.11 11.35
N ILE A 141 4.05 2.56 12.22
CA ILE A 141 5.04 3.59 11.90
C ILE A 141 6.33 2.97 11.35
N ILE A 142 6.81 1.89 11.98
CA ILE A 142 8.09 1.27 11.63
C ILE A 142 8.00 0.52 10.30
N ASN A 143 6.88 -0.13 10.00
CA ASN A 143 6.75 -0.99 8.83
C ASN A 143 6.93 -0.27 7.49
N PRO A 144 6.30 0.90 7.21
CA PRO A 144 6.57 1.65 5.98
C PRO A 144 8.04 2.08 5.86
N ILE A 145 8.64 2.49 6.96
CA ILE A 145 10.06 2.89 7.01
C ILE A 145 10.96 1.67 6.70
N TYR A 146 10.68 0.54 7.33
CA TYR A 146 11.40 -0.71 7.08
C TYR A 146 11.24 -1.20 5.63
N ALA A 147 10.05 -1.09 5.05
CA ALA A 147 9.80 -1.43 3.65
C ALA A 147 10.65 -0.57 2.70
N ILE A 148 10.71 0.74 2.92
CA ILE A 148 11.53 1.67 2.13
C ILE A 148 13.03 1.37 2.32
N LEU A 149 13.49 1.16 3.54
CA LEU A 149 14.89 0.86 3.84
C LEU A 149 15.36 -0.46 3.20
N THR A 150 14.59 -1.53 3.34
CA THR A 150 14.95 -2.83 2.74
C THR A 150 15.00 -2.76 1.22
N LEU A 151 14.10 -1.98 0.62
CA LEU A 151 14.08 -1.78 -0.82
C LEU A 151 15.26 -0.93 -1.32
N SER A 152 15.74 0.04 -0.51
CA SER A 152 16.90 0.86 -0.88
C SER A 152 18.17 0.04 -1.06
N TRP A 153 18.26 -1.10 -0.37
CA TRP A 153 19.36 -2.08 -0.53
C TRP A 153 19.04 -3.18 -1.57
N GLY A 154 17.99 -3.00 -2.39
CA GLY A 154 17.56 -3.98 -3.39
C GLY A 154 16.92 -5.23 -2.80
N GLY A 155 16.60 -5.24 -1.52
CA GLY A 155 15.98 -6.35 -0.82
C GLY A 155 14.46 -6.40 -1.00
N ASN A 156 13.89 -7.60 -0.80
CA ASN A 156 12.44 -7.83 -0.76
C ASN A 156 11.66 -7.43 -2.03
N ILE A 157 12.29 -7.39 -3.19
CA ILE A 157 11.61 -7.16 -4.47
C ILE A 157 10.97 -8.47 -4.92
N LEU A 158 9.70 -8.42 -5.30
CA LEU A 158 8.91 -9.54 -5.79
C LEU A 158 8.67 -9.35 -7.28
N TYR A 159 9.19 -10.26 -8.09
CA TYR A 159 9.04 -10.24 -9.55
C TYR A 159 7.85 -11.04 -10.03
N ALA A 160 7.39 -10.78 -11.25
CA ALA A 160 6.25 -11.43 -11.86
C ALA A 160 6.43 -12.96 -12.04
N ASP A 161 7.67 -13.44 -12.20
CA ASP A 161 8.01 -14.86 -12.30
C ASP A 161 8.03 -15.60 -10.95
N GLY A 162 7.61 -14.97 -9.88
CA GLY A 162 7.66 -15.51 -8.52
C GLY A 162 9.04 -15.52 -7.89
N SER A 163 10.06 -15.03 -8.58
CA SER A 163 11.38 -14.82 -7.97
C SER A 163 11.33 -13.64 -7.01
N ARG A 164 12.16 -13.69 -5.97
CA ARG A 164 12.26 -12.61 -4.99
C ARG A 164 13.71 -12.35 -4.62
N THR A 165 14.03 -11.11 -4.33
CA THR A 165 15.30 -10.80 -3.69
C THR A 165 15.21 -11.03 -2.18
N ASN A 166 16.30 -11.56 -1.59
CA ASN A 166 16.42 -11.63 -0.14
C ASN A 166 16.63 -10.22 0.44
N MET A 167 16.56 -10.10 1.78
CA MET A 167 16.82 -8.85 2.51
C MET A 167 18.15 -8.17 2.12
N PHE A 168 19.14 -8.92 1.63
CA PHE A 168 20.46 -8.46 1.17
C PHE A 168 20.58 -8.38 -0.35
N GLY A 169 19.48 -8.26 -1.10
CA GLY A 169 19.48 -8.09 -2.55
C GLY A 169 19.79 -9.35 -3.37
N LYS A 170 20.09 -10.51 -2.75
CA LYS A 170 20.35 -11.75 -3.49
C LYS A 170 19.06 -12.34 -4.06
N LEU A 171 19.06 -12.61 -5.37
CA LEU A 171 17.93 -13.19 -6.07
C LEU A 171 17.71 -14.66 -5.63
N LYS A 172 16.52 -14.97 -5.13
CA LYS A 172 16.08 -16.34 -4.83
C LYS A 172 15.00 -16.74 -5.82
N LYS A 173 15.23 -17.81 -6.56
CA LYS A 173 14.27 -18.35 -7.52
C LYS A 173 12.99 -18.75 -6.78
N GLY A 174 11.84 -18.23 -7.21
CA GLY A 174 10.53 -18.55 -6.64
C GLY A 174 9.95 -19.85 -7.17
N ARG A 175 8.81 -20.25 -6.59
CA ARG A 175 8.07 -21.46 -7.01
C ARG A 175 7.20 -21.26 -8.25
N GLY A 176 7.33 -20.15 -8.96
CA GLY A 176 6.45 -19.78 -10.06
C GLY A 176 5.43 -18.70 -9.65
N PRO A 177 4.60 -18.23 -10.58
CA PRO A 177 3.65 -17.16 -10.34
C PRO A 177 2.59 -17.55 -9.31
N ALA A 178 2.23 -16.60 -8.47
CA ALA A 178 1.13 -16.75 -7.54
C ALA A 178 -0.19 -16.38 -8.26
N GLY A 179 -0.77 -17.31 -8.99
CA GLY A 179 -2.05 -17.13 -9.69
C GLY A 179 -2.08 -17.71 -11.10
N ALA A 180 -3.27 -17.72 -11.72
CA ALA A 180 -3.43 -18.11 -13.12
C ALA A 180 -2.79 -17.06 -14.04
N PRO A 181 -2.11 -17.46 -15.12
CA PRO A 181 -1.56 -16.53 -16.10
C PRO A 181 -2.69 -15.75 -16.78
N ASP A 182 -2.68 -14.43 -16.63
CA ASP A 182 -3.54 -13.52 -17.37
C ASP A 182 -2.68 -12.64 -18.30
N GLU A 183 -3.34 -11.79 -19.14
CA GLU A 183 -2.62 -10.93 -20.10
C GLU A 183 -1.60 -10.01 -19.41
N ALA A 184 -1.90 -9.55 -18.19
CA ALA A 184 -1.00 -8.70 -17.43
C ALA A 184 0.23 -9.47 -16.93
N TYR A 185 0.08 -10.75 -16.55
CA TYR A 185 1.19 -11.63 -16.22
C TYR A 185 2.12 -11.82 -17.44
N GLU A 186 1.55 -12.05 -18.63
CA GLU A 186 2.36 -12.16 -19.86
C GLU A 186 3.10 -10.85 -20.18
N LYS A 187 2.43 -9.70 -20.02
CA LYS A 187 3.05 -8.38 -20.20
C LYS A 187 4.22 -8.19 -19.22
N ALA A 188 4.03 -8.49 -17.95
CA ALA A 188 5.05 -8.38 -16.92
C ALA A 188 6.22 -9.37 -17.16
N MET A 189 5.94 -10.59 -17.62
CA MET A 189 6.98 -11.56 -17.98
C MET A 189 7.81 -11.12 -19.19
N LYS A 190 7.18 -10.55 -20.22
CA LYS A 190 7.89 -9.99 -21.38
C LYS A 190 8.78 -8.80 -20.97
N ALA A 191 8.27 -7.92 -20.08
CA ALA A 191 9.03 -6.80 -19.54
C ALA A 191 10.23 -7.30 -18.70
N LEU A 192 10.02 -8.29 -17.83
CA LEU A 192 11.08 -8.90 -17.04
C LEU A 192 12.17 -9.57 -17.91
N ALA A 193 11.77 -10.30 -18.96
CA ALA A 193 12.70 -10.90 -19.89
C ALA A 193 13.54 -9.83 -20.62
N LYS A 194 12.91 -8.71 -21.02
CA LYS A 194 13.61 -7.57 -21.64
C LYS A 194 14.61 -6.95 -20.67
N ILE A 195 14.24 -6.75 -19.41
CA ILE A 195 15.13 -6.20 -18.36
C ILE A 195 16.33 -7.14 -18.12
N ARG A 196 16.08 -8.46 -18.03
CA ARG A 196 17.13 -9.47 -17.81
C ARG A 196 18.10 -9.61 -18.99
N ASN A 197 17.63 -9.37 -20.22
CA ASN A 197 18.44 -9.41 -21.44
C ASN A 197 19.21 -8.09 -21.69
N THR A 198 18.92 -7.03 -20.96
CA THR A 198 19.64 -5.78 -21.08
C THR A 198 20.86 -5.81 -20.14
N GLU A 199 22.04 -5.42 -20.62
CA GLU A 199 23.31 -5.41 -19.87
C GLU A 199 23.24 -4.68 -18.51
N ASN A 200 22.26 -3.79 -18.36
CA ASN A 200 21.96 -3.11 -17.09
C ASN A 200 21.51 -4.05 -15.94
N TYR A 201 20.98 -5.22 -16.23
CA TYR A 201 20.61 -6.18 -15.19
C TYR A 201 21.85 -6.84 -14.56
N ASN A 202 22.85 -7.14 -15.37
CA ASN A 202 24.12 -7.70 -14.91
C ASN A 202 24.92 -6.66 -14.11
N GLY A 203 24.90 -5.39 -14.52
CA GLY A 203 25.51 -4.30 -13.79
C GLY A 203 24.84 -3.93 -12.45
N LEU A 204 23.56 -4.22 -12.28
CA LEU A 204 22.85 -4.11 -10.99
C LEU A 204 23.23 -5.26 -10.05
N GLN A 205 23.46 -6.45 -10.57
CA GLN A 205 23.90 -7.61 -9.78
C GLN A 205 25.36 -7.46 -9.32
N GLU A 206 26.25 -6.90 -10.16
CA GLU A 206 27.65 -6.61 -9.79
C GLU A 206 27.79 -5.47 -8.77
N LYS A 207 26.87 -4.49 -8.76
CA LYS A 207 26.89 -3.41 -7.76
C LYS A 207 26.30 -3.80 -6.40
N ILE A 208 25.64 -4.96 -6.32
CA ILE A 208 24.96 -5.48 -5.10
C ILE A 208 25.75 -6.68 -4.53
N SER A 209 26.69 -7.27 -5.29
CA SER A 209 27.62 -8.30 -4.83
C SER A 209 28.88 -7.67 -4.24
#